data_7ed1799cb853b998fe7d7f0aaa680a8a
#
_entry.id   7ed1799cb853b998fe7d7f0aaa680a8a
#
_cell.length_a   1.000
_cell.length_b   1.000
_cell.length_c   1.000
_cell.angle_alpha   90.00
_cell.angle_beta   90.00
_cell.angle_gamma   90.00
#
_symmetry.space_group_name_H-M   'P 1'
#
loop_
_entity.id
_entity.type
_entity.pdbx_description
1 polymer ?
#
loop_
_entity_poly.entity_id
_entity_poly.type
_entity_poly.pdbx_seq_one_letter_code
_entity_poly.pdbx_strand_id
1 'polypeptide(L)'
;MGTYNPAPYKLDLNEWPSMSVPPPGPKSEALHSRCTKHFKGLSGQVKLFPVAFESGKGCTLTDVDGNRYIDFSSGIYVTTLGHCHPKVTEAVQKYAGQLMNCHDFTTEIKTRLMEKM
;
A
#
# COMPACT_ATOMS: atom_id res chain seq x y z
N MET A 1 -15.02 -14.02 24.68
CA MET A 1 -14.07 -14.15 23.54
C MET A 1 -14.89 -14.42 22.30
N GLY A 2 -15.05 -13.43 21.43
CA GLY A 2 -15.76 -13.61 20.16
C GLY A 2 -14.89 -14.47 19.24
N THR A 3 -15.45 -15.56 18.72
CA THR A 3 -14.78 -16.38 17.71
C THR A 3 -14.53 -15.52 16.47
N TYR A 4 -13.26 -15.28 16.16
CA TYR A 4 -12.85 -14.68 14.89
C TYR A 4 -13.26 -15.64 13.77
N ASN A 5 -14.25 -15.26 12.98
CA ASN A 5 -14.63 -15.97 11.77
C ASN A 5 -14.09 -15.15 10.57
N PRO A 6 -12.93 -15.49 10.03
CA PRO A 6 -12.45 -14.83 8.82
C PRO A 6 -13.43 -15.19 7.70
N ALA A 7 -14.17 -14.19 7.20
CA ALA A 7 -14.85 -14.36 5.93
C ALA A 7 -13.80 -14.83 4.90
N PRO A 8 -14.08 -15.91 4.13
CA PRO A 8 -13.10 -16.40 3.17
C PRO A 8 -12.72 -15.28 2.22
N TYR A 9 -11.44 -14.88 2.26
CA TYR A 9 -10.90 -13.93 1.30
C TYR A 9 -10.95 -14.62 -0.08
N LYS A 10 -11.89 -14.21 -0.92
CA LYS A 10 -11.90 -14.66 -2.31
C LYS A 10 -10.74 -14.00 -3.01
N LEU A 11 -9.70 -14.79 -3.29
CA LEU A 11 -8.62 -14.36 -4.17
C LEU A 11 -9.25 -14.02 -5.53
N ASP A 12 -9.19 -12.76 -5.92
CA ASP A 12 -9.61 -12.37 -7.26
C ASP A 12 -8.52 -12.83 -8.24
N LEU A 13 -8.81 -13.90 -8.94
CA LEU A 13 -7.88 -14.51 -9.91
C LEU A 13 -7.51 -13.58 -11.07
N ASN A 14 -8.25 -12.47 -11.24
CA ASN A 14 -7.92 -11.44 -12.23
C ASN A 14 -6.73 -10.54 -11.81
N GLU A 15 -6.25 -10.68 -10.57
CA GLU A 15 -5.12 -9.91 -10.02
C GLU A 15 -3.80 -10.68 -10.00
N TRP A 16 -3.67 -11.75 -10.75
CA TRP A 16 -2.43 -12.48 -10.89
C TRP A 16 -1.30 -11.60 -11.45
N PRO A 17 -0.03 -11.86 -11.05
CA PRO A 17 1.11 -11.17 -11.63
C PRO A 17 1.10 -11.31 -13.14
N SER A 18 1.34 -10.21 -13.82
CA SER A 18 1.41 -10.17 -15.28
C SER A 18 2.33 -9.05 -15.74
N MET A 19 3.08 -9.30 -16.80
CA MET A 19 4.01 -8.35 -17.39
C MET A 19 3.49 -7.90 -18.74
N SER A 20 3.04 -6.65 -18.81
CA SER A 20 2.61 -6.01 -20.06
C SER A 20 3.79 -5.53 -20.88
N VAL A 21 4.84 -5.05 -20.20
CA VAL A 21 6.12 -4.64 -20.78
C VAL A 21 7.26 -5.04 -19.84
N PRO A 22 8.48 -5.29 -20.34
CA PRO A 22 9.63 -5.54 -19.47
C PRO A 22 9.87 -4.38 -18.49
N PRO A 23 10.03 -4.64 -17.18
CA PRO A 23 10.36 -3.59 -16.22
C PRO A 23 11.83 -3.11 -16.35
N PRO A 24 12.10 -1.81 -16.11
CA PRO A 24 11.10 -0.75 -15.99
C PRO A 24 10.46 -0.43 -17.32
N GLY A 25 9.15 -0.29 -17.38
CA GLY A 25 8.47 0.19 -18.57
C GLY A 25 8.73 1.69 -18.82
N PRO A 26 8.39 2.21 -20.00
CA PRO A 26 8.73 3.58 -20.41
C PRO A 26 8.12 4.66 -19.51
N LYS A 27 6.96 4.45 -18.95
CA LYS A 27 6.32 5.41 -18.03
C LYS A 27 7.02 5.40 -16.67
N SER A 28 7.35 4.22 -16.16
CA SER A 28 8.14 4.06 -14.93
C SER A 28 9.48 4.75 -15.04
N GLU A 29 10.20 4.55 -16.15
CA GLU A 29 11.49 5.19 -16.42
C GLU A 29 11.37 6.73 -16.46
N ALA A 30 10.36 7.25 -17.16
CA ALA A 30 10.12 8.69 -17.24
C ALA A 30 9.79 9.30 -15.87
N LEU A 31 8.95 8.63 -15.07
CA LEU A 31 8.57 9.09 -13.73
C LEU A 31 9.77 9.03 -12.77
N HIS A 32 10.53 7.93 -12.80
CA HIS A 32 11.74 7.75 -12.01
C HIS A 32 12.79 8.84 -12.34
N SER A 33 13.04 9.11 -13.61
CA SER A 33 13.95 10.17 -14.06
C SER A 33 13.54 11.56 -13.57
N ARG A 34 12.24 11.86 -13.53
CA ARG A 34 11.74 13.10 -12.94
C ARG A 34 11.96 13.15 -11.44
N CYS A 35 11.67 12.06 -10.74
CA CYS A 35 11.85 11.96 -9.29
C CYS A 35 13.32 12.19 -8.88
N THR A 36 14.26 11.56 -9.57
CA THR A 36 15.70 11.63 -9.25
C THR A 36 16.31 13.02 -9.40
N LYS A 37 15.69 13.91 -10.19
CA LYS A 37 16.12 15.31 -10.30
C LYS A 37 15.93 16.10 -9.00
N HIS A 38 14.91 15.73 -8.22
CA HIS A 38 14.50 16.47 -7.03
C HIS A 38 14.78 15.72 -5.73
N PHE A 39 14.74 14.40 -5.75
CA PHE A 39 14.91 13.54 -4.57
C PHE A 39 16.27 12.86 -4.58
N LYS A 40 17.17 13.32 -3.70
CA LYS A 40 18.57 12.82 -3.63
C LYS A 40 18.75 11.59 -2.71
N GLY A 41 17.79 11.28 -1.87
CA GLY A 41 17.84 10.23 -0.85
C GLY A 41 17.24 8.88 -1.28
N LEU A 42 17.18 8.57 -2.58
CA LEU A 42 16.66 7.28 -3.05
C LEU A 42 17.46 6.11 -2.50
N SER A 43 16.75 5.12 -1.98
CA SER A 43 17.35 3.88 -1.49
C SER A 43 18.05 3.10 -2.63
N GLY A 44 18.98 2.21 -2.26
CA GLY A 44 19.61 1.31 -3.24
C GLY A 44 18.60 0.45 -4.01
N GLN A 45 17.53 0.02 -3.35
CA GLN A 45 16.47 -0.78 -3.97
C GLN A 45 15.79 -0.04 -5.13
N VAL A 46 15.43 1.23 -4.93
CA VAL A 46 14.80 2.06 -5.97
C VAL A 46 15.74 2.32 -7.14
N LYS A 47 17.05 2.39 -6.89
CA LYS A 47 18.05 2.54 -7.94
C LYS A 47 18.22 1.26 -8.77
N LEU A 48 18.10 0.09 -8.12
CA LEU A 48 18.23 -1.21 -8.80
C LEU A 48 16.94 -1.60 -9.54
N PHE A 49 15.80 -1.17 -9.05
CA PHE A 49 14.49 -1.51 -9.62
C PHE A 49 13.63 -0.23 -9.74
N PRO A 50 13.89 0.58 -10.77
CA PRO A 50 13.28 1.90 -10.93
C PRO A 50 11.83 1.83 -11.47
N VAL A 51 11.01 0.98 -10.87
CA VAL A 51 9.58 0.85 -11.17
C VAL A 51 8.79 1.90 -10.40
N ALA A 52 7.79 2.48 -11.03
CA ALA A 52 6.87 3.44 -10.42
C ALA A 52 5.50 2.79 -10.21
N PHE A 53 5.15 2.50 -8.98
CA PHE A 53 3.84 1.93 -8.65
C PHE A 53 2.74 2.99 -8.69
N GLU A 54 1.57 2.61 -9.22
CA GLU A 54 0.38 3.45 -9.34
C GLU A 54 -0.70 3.03 -8.34
N SER A 55 -0.87 1.74 -8.13
CA SER A 55 -1.93 1.21 -7.28
C SER A 55 -1.55 -0.11 -6.62
N GLY A 56 -2.32 -0.48 -5.58
CA GLY A 56 -2.18 -1.76 -4.92
C GLY A 56 -3.51 -2.26 -4.39
N LYS A 57 -3.72 -3.59 -4.45
CA LYS A 57 -4.89 -4.24 -3.88
C LYS A 57 -4.53 -5.62 -3.35
N GLY A 58 -4.85 -5.89 -2.09
CA GLY A 58 -4.44 -7.14 -1.46
C GLY A 58 -2.92 -7.30 -1.49
N CYS A 59 -2.43 -8.36 -2.09
CA CYS A 59 -0.99 -8.64 -2.24
C CYS A 59 -0.44 -8.24 -3.62
N THR A 60 -1.20 -7.51 -4.43
CA THR A 60 -0.79 -7.14 -5.78
C THR A 60 -0.52 -5.66 -5.88
N LEU A 61 0.60 -5.30 -6.50
CA LEU A 61 0.95 -3.94 -6.89
C LEU A 61 0.87 -3.81 -8.42
N THR A 62 0.38 -2.67 -8.88
CA THR A 62 0.36 -2.34 -10.31
C THR A 62 1.23 -1.12 -10.55
N ASP A 63 2.12 -1.19 -11.55
CA ASP A 63 2.92 -0.06 -11.96
C ASP A 63 2.20 0.83 -12.99
N VAL A 64 2.79 1.98 -13.27
CA VAL A 64 2.23 2.96 -14.24
C VAL A 64 2.27 2.45 -15.69
N ASP A 65 2.98 1.37 -15.96
CA ASP A 65 3.05 0.70 -17.27
C ASP A 65 2.05 -0.46 -17.39
N GLY A 66 1.31 -0.77 -16.30
CA GLY A 66 0.29 -1.80 -16.26
C GLY A 66 0.82 -3.20 -15.90
N ASN A 67 2.07 -3.33 -15.50
CA ASN A 67 2.58 -4.58 -14.96
C ASN A 67 2.04 -4.84 -13.56
N ARG A 68 1.79 -6.08 -13.22
CA ARG A 68 1.31 -6.51 -11.91
C ARG A 68 2.32 -7.42 -11.23
N TYR A 69 2.59 -7.12 -9.98
CA TYR A 69 3.60 -7.79 -9.14
C TYR A 69 2.97 -8.33 -7.87
N ILE A 70 3.47 -9.45 -7.37
CA ILE A 70 3.17 -9.88 -6.00
C ILE A 70 4.06 -9.10 -5.04
N ASP A 71 3.47 -8.42 -4.08
CA ASP A 71 4.18 -7.69 -3.03
C ASP A 71 4.55 -8.60 -1.86
N PHE A 72 5.80 -9.06 -1.83
CA PHE A 72 6.37 -9.77 -0.68
C PHE A 72 6.95 -8.85 0.39
N SER A 73 7.07 -7.56 0.10
CA SER A 73 7.64 -6.56 1.01
C SER A 73 6.61 -6.01 2.01
N SER A 74 5.33 -5.97 1.62
CA SER A 74 4.26 -5.34 2.40
C SER A 74 4.61 -3.92 2.86
N GLY A 75 5.36 -3.14 2.05
CA GLY A 75 5.83 -1.82 2.46
C GLY A 75 6.70 -1.86 3.73
N ILE A 76 7.54 -2.86 3.88
CA ILE A 76 8.32 -3.18 5.08
C ILE A 76 7.39 -3.51 6.25
N TYR A 77 6.53 -4.52 6.04
CA TYR A 77 5.57 -5.06 7.03
C TYR A 77 4.44 -4.10 7.47
N VAL A 78 4.20 -3.03 6.74
CA VAL A 78 3.15 -2.03 7.07
C VAL A 78 1.78 -2.44 6.56
N THR A 79 1.72 -3.09 5.39
CA THR A 79 0.46 -3.47 4.74
C THR A 79 0.10 -4.96 4.92
N THR A 80 0.30 -5.49 6.13
CA THR A 80 0.07 -6.92 6.44
C THR A 80 -1.36 -7.39 6.22
N LEU A 81 -2.34 -6.49 6.25
CA LEU A 81 -3.75 -6.77 5.90
C LEU A 81 -4.02 -6.71 4.39
N GLY A 82 -3.00 -6.40 3.60
CA GLY A 82 -3.10 -6.14 2.17
C GLY A 82 -3.31 -4.66 1.84
N HIS A 83 -2.86 -4.28 0.64
CA HIS A 83 -3.06 -2.93 0.10
C HIS A 83 -4.55 -2.62 -0.03
N CYS A 84 -4.92 -1.39 0.36
CA CYS A 84 -6.28 -0.87 0.24
C CYS A 84 -7.35 -1.78 0.87
N HIS A 85 -7.04 -2.39 2.03
CA HIS A 85 -8.01 -3.23 2.72
C HIS A 85 -9.30 -2.43 3.00
N PRO A 86 -10.49 -2.89 2.57
CA PRO A 86 -11.72 -2.08 2.57
C PRO A 86 -12.04 -1.44 3.92
N LYS A 87 -11.99 -2.22 5.01
CA LYS A 87 -12.27 -1.72 6.37
C LYS A 87 -11.27 -0.68 6.85
N VAL A 88 -10.00 -0.81 6.45
CA VAL A 88 -8.95 0.16 6.81
C VAL A 88 -9.15 1.44 6.00
N THR A 89 -9.39 1.33 4.70
CA THR A 89 -9.65 2.48 3.82
C THR A 89 -10.89 3.26 4.27
N GLU A 90 -11.98 2.56 4.60
CA GLU A 90 -13.20 3.17 5.12
C GLU A 90 -12.94 3.92 6.44
N ALA A 91 -12.20 3.30 7.36
CA ALA A 91 -11.86 3.95 8.62
C ALA A 91 -11.00 5.21 8.40
N VAL A 92 -9.98 5.12 7.52
CA VAL A 92 -9.14 6.28 7.19
C VAL A 92 -9.96 7.41 6.58
N GLN A 93 -10.81 7.12 5.59
CA GLN A 93 -11.68 8.10 4.95
C GLN A 93 -12.63 8.77 5.94
N LYS A 94 -13.23 7.99 6.85
CA LYS A 94 -14.13 8.49 7.87
C LYS A 94 -13.44 9.45 8.84
N TYR A 95 -12.28 9.09 9.34
CA TYR A 95 -11.64 9.83 10.43
C TYR A 95 -10.67 10.92 9.94
N ALA A 96 -10.13 10.82 8.74
CA ALA A 96 -9.27 11.85 8.17
C ALA A 96 -9.98 13.21 8.03
N GLY A 97 -11.28 13.22 7.80
CA GLY A 97 -12.10 14.43 7.76
C GLY A 97 -12.45 15.03 9.13
N GLN A 98 -12.11 14.35 10.23
CA GLN A 98 -12.45 14.80 11.59
C GLN A 98 -11.21 15.34 12.32
N LEU A 99 -10.18 14.51 12.45
CA LEU A 99 -8.95 14.87 13.15
C LEU A 99 -7.78 14.00 12.65
N MET A 100 -6.84 14.59 11.94
CA MET A 100 -5.70 13.86 11.39
C MET A 100 -4.56 13.65 12.41
N ASN A 101 -4.39 14.57 13.34
CA ASN A 101 -3.33 14.48 14.36
C ASN A 101 -3.80 15.13 15.66
N CYS A 102 -3.57 14.48 16.78
CA CYS A 102 -3.90 14.98 18.11
C CYS A 102 -2.70 15.00 19.06
N HIS A 103 -1.48 14.73 18.54
CA HIS A 103 -0.29 14.62 19.37
C HIS A 103 -0.52 13.65 20.55
N ASP A 104 -0.24 14.05 21.78
CA ASP A 104 -0.43 13.21 22.97
C ASP A 104 -1.84 13.28 23.58
N PHE A 105 -2.70 14.15 23.07
CA PHE A 105 -4.06 14.30 23.61
C PHE A 105 -4.90 13.03 23.37
N THR A 106 -5.85 12.82 24.29
CA THR A 106 -6.77 11.69 24.26
C THR A 106 -7.81 11.86 23.16
N THR A 107 -8.11 10.76 22.46
CA THR A 107 -9.23 10.67 21.52
C THR A 107 -10.01 9.39 21.75
N GLU A 108 -11.26 9.35 21.35
CA GLU A 108 -12.10 8.14 21.43
C GLU A 108 -11.45 6.95 20.73
N ILE A 109 -10.82 7.18 19.55
CA ILE A 109 -10.18 6.11 18.77
C ILE A 109 -8.94 5.56 19.49
N LYS A 110 -8.11 6.44 20.08
CA LYS A 110 -6.95 6.01 20.89
C LYS A 110 -7.43 5.21 22.10
N THR A 111 -8.44 5.69 22.80
CA THR A 111 -8.99 5.02 23.98
C THR A 111 -9.48 3.62 23.64
N ARG A 112 -10.30 3.49 22.59
CA ARG A 112 -10.78 2.18 22.12
C ARG A 112 -9.66 1.23 21.68
N LEU A 113 -8.57 1.74 21.14
CA LEU A 113 -7.40 0.92 20.80
C LEU A 113 -6.75 0.39 22.08
N MET A 114 -6.51 1.26 23.06
CA MET A 114 -5.89 0.88 24.34
C MET A 114 -6.72 -0.14 25.13
N GLU A 115 -8.04 -0.02 25.10
CA GLU A 115 -8.94 -0.98 25.73
C GLU A 115 -8.92 -2.39 25.12
N LYS A 116 -8.41 -2.52 23.87
CA LYS A 116 -8.29 -3.79 23.16
C LYS A 116 -6.92 -4.46 23.27
N MET A 117 -5.91 -3.71 23.62
CA MET A 117 -4.53 -4.20 23.78
C MET A 117 -4.31 -4.81 25.18
#